data_3a87cb55b2efda605885c6137991d9b3
#
_entry.id   3a87cb55b2efda605885c6137991d9b3
#
_cell.length_a   1.000
_cell.length_b   1.000
_cell.length_c   1.000
_cell.angle_alpha   90.00
_cell.angle_beta   90.00
_cell.angle_gamma   90.00
#
_symmetry.space_group_name_H-M   'P 1'
#
loop_
_entity.id
_entity.type
_entity.pdbx_description
1 polymer ?
#
loop_
_entity_poly.entity_id
_entity_poly.type
_entity_poly.pdbx_seq_one_letter_code
_entity_poly.pdbx_strand_id
1 'polypeptide(L)'
;MKTRIAVLFLLPIIFWTANLHADWKSDWEQTVAAAKKEGRLNLYVGRYGQAALLDEFKKDYPEIKIASVNGTGDQLATRIAAETRAGKTIADIYSGGPNSSYSLLYRGKVLDSIKSAFILPEVLDESKWYGGKHIFTDSEDQFIFVYIALPGVRGLSYNSNLVNAKEFKSYWDLTNPKWKGKITSQRPTETGLSVNLQFYYYQPELGPEFIKRALGAMDVTFGDRRTITDWLAVGKFAICHGCRQIEKASGQGLPVEDFETGDWKEGQPLSTGGGSISLIKGAPHPNAARVFINWFLSRKGQTAMQKSNDLYGELPPNSRRVDIPKDMLPAENRLVEGRKYLDVARHEFTDMTPVLKLAKEIVKAQEQR
;
A
#
# COMPACT_ATOMS: atom_id res chain seq x y z
N MET A 1 35.70 -60.57 50.86
CA MET A 1 35.37 -59.31 50.08
C MET A 1 34.70 -59.76 48.79
N LYS A 2 33.38 -59.55 48.66
CA LYS A 2 32.63 -59.91 47.46
C LYS A 2 32.25 -58.64 46.80
N THR A 3 32.89 -58.28 45.63
CA THR A 3 32.63 -57.15 44.83
C THR A 3 31.38 -57.35 43.97
N ARG A 4 30.35 -56.54 44.15
CA ARG A 4 29.14 -56.54 43.33
C ARG A 4 29.34 -55.55 42.20
N ILE A 5 29.33 -56.06 40.96
CA ILE A 5 29.32 -55.23 39.73
C ILE A 5 27.87 -54.95 39.49
N ALA A 6 27.53 -53.64 39.52
CA ALA A 6 26.22 -53.13 39.08
C ALA A 6 26.29 -52.85 37.57
N VAL A 7 25.51 -53.59 36.82
CA VAL A 7 25.34 -53.34 35.36
C VAL A 7 24.21 -52.32 35.21
N LEU A 8 24.58 -51.08 34.80
CA LEU A 8 23.61 -50.04 34.40
C LEU A 8 23.08 -50.35 32.99
N PHE A 9 21.81 -50.68 32.87
CA PHE A 9 21.13 -50.71 31.57
C PHE A 9 20.76 -49.27 31.18
N LEU A 10 21.47 -48.74 30.23
CA LEU A 10 21.06 -47.51 29.50
C LEU A 10 19.98 -47.88 28.47
N LEU A 11 18.74 -47.58 28.78
CA LEU A 11 17.65 -47.57 27.79
C LEU A 11 17.85 -46.38 26.83
N PRO A 12 17.88 -46.59 25.51
CA PRO A 12 17.89 -45.48 24.56
C PRO A 12 16.50 -44.81 24.61
N ILE A 13 16.46 -43.55 25.07
CA ILE A 13 15.29 -42.69 24.89
C ILE A 13 15.27 -42.29 23.40
N ILE A 14 14.45 -42.99 22.63
CA ILE A 14 14.12 -42.60 21.26
C ILE A 14 13.24 -41.37 21.36
N PHE A 15 13.83 -40.20 21.21
CA PHE A 15 13.08 -38.97 20.93
C PHE A 15 12.40 -39.13 19.58
N TRP A 16 11.13 -39.49 19.58
CA TRP A 16 10.27 -39.24 18.44
C TRP A 16 10.09 -37.73 18.34
N THR A 17 10.90 -37.08 17.51
CA THR A 17 10.57 -35.79 16.97
C THR A 17 9.35 -35.98 16.07
N ALA A 18 8.16 -35.86 16.65
CA ALA A 18 6.95 -35.66 15.86
C ALA A 18 7.18 -34.42 15.02
N ASN A 19 7.45 -34.62 13.72
CA ASN A 19 7.40 -33.57 12.73
C ASN A 19 5.98 -33.04 12.73
N LEU A 20 5.74 -31.97 13.48
CA LEU A 20 4.58 -31.09 13.35
C LEU A 20 4.76 -30.26 12.04
N HIS A 21 5.00 -30.93 10.94
CA HIS A 21 4.54 -30.41 9.66
C HIS A 21 3.04 -30.68 9.68
N ALA A 22 2.25 -29.69 10.17
CA ALA A 22 0.85 -29.65 9.82
C ALA A 22 0.79 -29.96 8.32
N ASP A 23 0.01 -30.98 7.94
CA ASP A 23 -0.06 -31.39 6.53
C ASP A 23 -0.84 -30.30 5.78
N TRP A 24 -0.13 -29.21 5.45
CA TRP A 24 -0.69 -28.05 4.76
C TRP A 24 -1.43 -28.48 3.46
N LYS A 25 -1.05 -29.61 2.86
CA LYS A 25 -1.69 -30.14 1.66
C LYS A 25 -3.10 -30.61 1.99
N SER A 26 -3.26 -31.36 3.08
CA SER A 26 -4.58 -31.82 3.52
C SER A 26 -5.48 -30.66 3.92
N ASP A 27 -4.96 -29.66 4.67
CA ASP A 27 -5.71 -28.45 5.02
C ASP A 27 -6.11 -27.67 3.76
N TRP A 28 -5.19 -27.54 2.80
CA TRP A 28 -5.47 -26.87 1.53
C TRP A 28 -6.56 -27.60 0.73
N GLU A 29 -6.45 -28.90 0.54
CA GLU A 29 -7.42 -29.72 -0.19
C GLU A 29 -8.81 -29.64 0.44
N GLN A 30 -8.89 -29.73 1.77
CA GLN A 30 -10.15 -29.59 2.50
C GLN A 30 -10.74 -28.19 2.35
N THR A 31 -9.89 -27.15 2.45
CA THR A 31 -10.32 -25.76 2.26
C THR A 31 -10.85 -25.53 0.86
N VAL A 32 -10.16 -26.02 -0.17
CA VAL A 32 -10.62 -25.91 -1.57
C VAL A 32 -11.93 -26.66 -1.79
N ALA A 33 -12.06 -27.88 -1.26
CA ALA A 33 -13.30 -28.63 -1.38
C ALA A 33 -14.50 -27.95 -0.69
N ALA A 34 -14.27 -27.34 0.47
CA ALA A 34 -15.28 -26.55 1.18
C ALA A 34 -15.63 -25.27 0.42
N ALA A 35 -14.63 -24.55 -0.11
CA ALA A 35 -14.82 -23.34 -0.89
C ALA A 35 -15.65 -23.59 -2.17
N LYS A 36 -15.41 -24.72 -2.85
CA LYS A 36 -16.23 -25.15 -4.01
C LYS A 36 -17.69 -25.41 -3.64
N LYS A 37 -17.96 -25.92 -2.43
CA LYS A 37 -19.33 -26.10 -1.91
C LYS A 37 -19.98 -24.76 -1.58
N GLU A 38 -19.23 -23.79 -1.04
CA GLU A 38 -19.71 -22.42 -0.82
C GLU A 38 -20.04 -21.75 -2.16
N GLY A 39 -19.26 -22.02 -3.22
CA GLY A 39 -19.52 -21.65 -4.59
C GLY A 39 -19.53 -20.13 -4.88
N ARG A 40 -19.17 -19.31 -3.89
CA ARG A 40 -19.25 -17.85 -3.99
C ARG A 40 -18.17 -17.16 -3.14
N LEU A 41 -17.74 -15.97 -3.59
CA LEU A 41 -16.90 -15.03 -2.86
C LEU A 41 -17.43 -13.61 -3.07
N ASN A 42 -17.68 -12.87 -1.99
CA ASN A 42 -18.08 -11.48 -2.03
C ASN A 42 -16.84 -10.59 -1.74
N LEU A 43 -16.33 -9.93 -2.77
CA LEU A 43 -15.09 -9.16 -2.74
C LEU A 43 -15.38 -7.66 -2.84
N TYR A 44 -15.08 -6.89 -1.80
CA TYR A 44 -15.16 -5.43 -1.84
C TYR A 44 -13.81 -4.84 -2.20
N VAL A 45 -13.70 -4.17 -3.37
CA VAL A 45 -12.44 -3.78 -3.98
C VAL A 45 -12.37 -2.30 -4.26
N GLY A 46 -11.35 -1.64 -3.68
CA GLY A 46 -11.12 -0.23 -3.87
C GLY A 46 -10.38 0.11 -5.17
N ARG A 47 -9.28 -0.56 -5.48
CA ARG A 47 -8.42 -0.17 -6.62
C ARG A 47 -7.94 -1.33 -7.48
N TYR A 48 -7.48 -2.41 -6.89
CA TYR A 48 -6.85 -3.54 -7.58
C TYR A 48 -7.77 -4.76 -7.65
N GLY A 49 -8.83 -4.66 -8.42
CA GLY A 49 -9.82 -5.72 -8.59
C GLY A 49 -10.38 -5.77 -10.01
N GLN A 50 -9.50 -5.54 -10.99
CA GLN A 50 -9.86 -5.54 -12.39
C GLN A 50 -10.32 -6.92 -12.85
N ALA A 51 -11.20 -6.93 -13.86
CA ALA A 51 -11.71 -8.17 -14.43
C ALA A 51 -10.58 -9.12 -14.85
N ALA A 52 -9.51 -8.61 -15.47
CA ALA A 52 -8.38 -9.40 -15.90
C ALA A 52 -7.70 -10.19 -14.75
N LEU A 53 -7.56 -9.58 -13.56
CA LEU A 53 -7.04 -10.26 -12.37
C LEU A 53 -8.02 -11.33 -11.88
N LEU A 54 -9.31 -10.99 -11.80
CA LEU A 54 -10.33 -11.93 -11.31
C LEU A 54 -10.57 -13.08 -12.28
N ASP A 55 -10.37 -12.87 -13.59
CA ASP A 55 -10.46 -13.91 -14.59
C ASP A 55 -9.31 -14.95 -14.46
N GLU A 56 -8.12 -14.53 -14.02
CA GLU A 56 -7.04 -15.48 -13.70
C GLU A 56 -7.40 -16.38 -12.51
N PHE A 57 -8.07 -15.84 -11.48
CA PHE A 57 -8.57 -16.66 -10.39
C PHE A 57 -9.64 -17.66 -10.85
N LYS A 58 -10.58 -17.21 -11.70
CA LYS A 58 -11.67 -18.08 -12.24
C LYS A 58 -11.13 -19.23 -13.08
N LYS A 59 -9.97 -19.09 -13.73
CA LYS A 59 -9.34 -20.21 -14.47
C LYS A 59 -8.94 -21.36 -13.53
N ASP A 60 -8.48 -21.01 -12.31
CA ASP A 60 -8.06 -22.00 -11.32
C ASP A 60 -9.22 -22.55 -10.50
N TYR A 61 -10.23 -21.72 -10.22
CA TYR A 61 -11.36 -22.04 -9.36
C TYR A 61 -12.69 -21.64 -10.02
N PRO A 62 -13.08 -22.26 -11.15
CA PRO A 62 -14.28 -21.90 -11.91
C PRO A 62 -15.58 -22.09 -11.11
N GLU A 63 -15.55 -22.95 -10.09
CA GLU A 63 -16.71 -23.21 -9.23
C GLU A 63 -16.98 -22.07 -8.23
N ILE A 64 -16.01 -21.20 -7.97
CA ILE A 64 -16.15 -20.07 -7.02
C ILE A 64 -16.51 -18.80 -7.80
N LYS A 65 -17.77 -18.42 -7.75
CA LYS A 65 -18.27 -17.19 -8.40
C LYS A 65 -17.92 -15.96 -7.57
N ILE A 66 -17.14 -15.04 -8.15
CA ILE A 66 -16.81 -13.77 -7.49
C ILE A 66 -17.93 -12.76 -7.74
N ALA A 67 -18.50 -12.23 -6.65
CA ALA A 67 -19.34 -11.04 -6.65
C ALA A 67 -18.49 -9.86 -6.13
N SER A 68 -18.02 -9.01 -7.06
CA SER A 68 -17.21 -7.84 -6.71
C SER A 68 -18.07 -6.59 -6.55
N VAL A 69 -17.76 -5.80 -5.51
CA VAL A 69 -18.31 -4.47 -5.30
C VAL A 69 -17.15 -3.49 -5.38
N ASN A 70 -17.19 -2.61 -6.38
CA ASN A 70 -16.15 -1.61 -6.61
C ASN A 70 -16.56 -0.25 -6.03
N GLY A 71 -15.60 0.49 -5.50
CA GLY A 71 -15.82 1.83 -4.95
C GLY A 71 -14.52 2.42 -4.41
N THR A 72 -14.57 3.62 -3.83
CA THR A 72 -13.40 4.14 -3.11
C THR A 72 -13.19 3.35 -1.81
N GLY A 73 -11.94 3.26 -1.35
CA GLY A 73 -11.62 2.52 -0.12
C GLY A 73 -12.46 2.98 1.08
N ASP A 74 -12.61 4.29 1.26
CA ASP A 74 -13.39 4.86 2.37
C ASP A 74 -14.89 4.54 2.26
N GLN A 75 -15.47 4.62 1.06
CA GLN A 75 -16.88 4.27 0.84
C GLN A 75 -17.16 2.80 1.16
N LEU A 76 -16.29 1.90 0.69
CA LEU A 76 -16.45 0.46 0.93
C LEU A 76 -16.23 0.10 2.41
N ALA A 77 -15.20 0.66 3.06
CA ALA A 77 -14.95 0.44 4.48
C ALA A 77 -16.11 0.97 5.35
N THR A 78 -16.64 2.16 5.03
CA THR A 78 -17.82 2.74 5.71
C THR A 78 -19.03 1.84 5.53
N ARG A 79 -19.26 1.31 4.32
CA ARG A 79 -20.34 0.39 4.02
C ARG A 79 -20.23 -0.90 4.84
N ILE A 80 -19.06 -1.55 4.86
CA ILE A 80 -18.81 -2.75 5.66
C ILE A 80 -19.10 -2.49 7.13
N ALA A 81 -18.57 -1.38 7.68
CA ALA A 81 -18.81 -1.02 9.08
C ALA A 81 -20.30 -0.77 9.38
N ALA A 82 -21.07 -0.23 8.44
CA ALA A 82 -22.50 -0.03 8.58
C ALA A 82 -23.28 -1.34 8.48
N GLU A 83 -22.95 -2.21 7.53
CA GLU A 83 -23.53 -3.56 7.37
C GLU A 83 -23.32 -4.38 8.65
N THR A 84 -22.09 -4.40 9.20
CA THR A 84 -21.77 -5.12 10.45
C THR A 84 -22.54 -4.57 11.64
N ARG A 85 -22.66 -3.24 11.79
CA ARG A 85 -23.48 -2.64 12.86
C ARG A 85 -24.97 -2.99 12.75
N ALA A 86 -25.46 -3.23 11.54
CA ALA A 86 -26.81 -3.71 11.30
C ALA A 86 -26.97 -5.23 11.48
N GLY A 87 -25.96 -5.93 11.99
CA GLY A 87 -25.96 -7.38 12.18
C GLY A 87 -25.89 -8.19 10.88
N LYS A 88 -25.40 -7.56 9.79
CA LYS A 88 -25.28 -8.19 8.46
C LYS A 88 -23.81 -8.22 8.07
N THR A 89 -23.28 -9.42 7.81
CA THR A 89 -21.98 -9.59 7.16
C THR A 89 -22.20 -10.02 5.73
N ILE A 90 -21.83 -9.17 4.77
CA ILE A 90 -22.02 -9.43 3.34
C ILE A 90 -20.69 -9.67 2.64
N ALA A 91 -19.70 -8.83 2.92
CA ALA A 91 -18.36 -8.98 2.36
C ALA A 91 -17.61 -10.14 3.03
N ASP A 92 -16.86 -10.90 2.22
CA ASP A 92 -15.89 -11.88 2.70
C ASP A 92 -14.50 -11.23 2.87
N ILE A 93 -14.10 -10.45 1.89
CA ILE A 93 -12.80 -9.81 1.80
C ILE A 93 -12.98 -8.32 1.47
N TYR A 94 -12.16 -7.49 2.10
CA TYR A 94 -11.94 -6.12 1.70
C TYR A 94 -10.52 -5.95 1.16
N SER A 95 -10.39 -5.35 -0.04
CA SER A 95 -9.12 -4.93 -0.60
C SER A 95 -9.15 -3.43 -0.88
N GLY A 96 -8.32 -2.65 -0.17
CA GLY A 96 -8.40 -1.19 -0.25
C GLY A 96 -7.22 -0.49 0.43
N GLY A 97 -7.43 0.77 0.79
CA GLY A 97 -6.40 1.59 1.44
C GLY A 97 -6.14 1.18 2.89
N PRO A 98 -4.88 1.12 3.34
CA PRO A 98 -4.54 0.76 4.72
C PRO A 98 -5.12 1.73 5.75
N ASN A 99 -5.22 3.02 5.43
CA ASN A 99 -5.76 4.02 6.35
C ASN A 99 -7.25 3.76 6.66
N SER A 100 -8.08 3.50 5.64
CA SER A 100 -9.49 3.14 5.83
C SER A 100 -9.66 1.78 6.49
N SER A 101 -8.83 0.79 6.11
CA SER A 101 -8.80 -0.51 6.77
C SER A 101 -8.53 -0.36 8.26
N TYR A 102 -7.53 0.44 8.63
CA TYR A 102 -7.14 0.64 10.02
C TYR A 102 -8.17 1.45 10.80
N SER A 103 -8.52 2.63 10.30
CA SER A 103 -9.36 3.57 11.04
C SER A 103 -10.83 3.14 11.18
N LEU A 104 -11.36 2.44 10.17
CA LEU A 104 -12.77 2.06 10.13
C LEU A 104 -12.99 0.57 10.47
N LEU A 105 -12.19 -0.34 9.88
CA LEU A 105 -12.46 -1.77 10.01
C LEU A 105 -11.72 -2.38 11.20
N TYR A 106 -10.41 -2.15 11.34
CA TYR A 106 -9.63 -2.69 12.45
C TYR A 106 -10.08 -2.09 13.80
N ARG A 107 -10.13 -0.76 13.90
CA ARG A 107 -10.61 -0.10 15.11
C ARG A 107 -12.09 -0.38 15.40
N GLY A 108 -12.87 -0.63 14.36
CA GLY A 108 -14.27 -1.09 14.46
C GLY A 108 -14.42 -2.56 14.86
N LYS A 109 -13.32 -3.33 14.99
CA LYS A 109 -13.30 -4.76 15.33
C LYS A 109 -14.11 -5.64 14.37
N VAL A 110 -14.13 -5.26 13.08
CA VAL A 110 -14.87 -5.97 12.03
C VAL A 110 -13.99 -6.87 11.16
N LEU A 111 -12.73 -7.06 11.55
CA LEU A 111 -11.78 -7.93 10.86
C LEU A 111 -11.50 -9.19 11.67
N ASP A 112 -11.28 -10.30 10.95
CA ASP A 112 -10.63 -11.50 11.47
C ASP A 112 -9.15 -11.51 11.06
N SER A 113 -8.33 -12.32 11.75
CA SER A 113 -6.91 -12.45 11.42
C SER A 113 -6.75 -13.02 10.02
N ILE A 114 -6.29 -12.21 9.08
CA ILE A 114 -5.93 -12.67 7.73
C ILE A 114 -4.71 -13.58 7.77
N LYS A 115 -3.79 -13.38 8.73
CA LYS A 115 -2.61 -14.22 8.90
C LYS A 115 -2.99 -15.67 9.21
N SER A 116 -4.08 -15.90 9.94
CA SER A 116 -4.60 -17.23 10.21
C SER A 116 -5.21 -17.93 8.98
N ALA A 117 -5.48 -17.18 7.92
CA ALA A 117 -5.98 -17.73 6.67
C ALA A 117 -4.86 -18.26 5.74
N PHE A 118 -3.59 -17.99 6.03
CA PHE A 118 -2.46 -18.42 5.22
C PHE A 118 -2.25 -19.94 5.39
N ILE A 119 -2.18 -20.66 4.27
CA ILE A 119 -2.03 -22.12 4.23
C ILE A 119 -0.82 -22.50 3.37
N LEU A 120 -0.70 -21.89 2.18
CA LEU A 120 0.33 -22.28 1.22
C LEU A 120 1.73 -21.90 1.73
N PRO A 121 2.72 -22.80 1.66
CA PRO A 121 4.08 -22.55 2.11
C PRO A 121 4.69 -21.29 1.48
N GLU A 122 4.44 -21.06 0.19
CA GLU A 122 4.93 -19.88 -0.51
C GLU A 122 4.28 -18.55 -0.03
N VAL A 123 3.09 -18.62 0.60
CA VAL A 123 2.43 -17.46 1.19
C VAL A 123 2.95 -17.22 2.60
N LEU A 124 3.25 -18.30 3.34
CA LEU A 124 3.84 -18.25 4.68
C LEU A 124 5.31 -17.83 4.67
N ASP A 125 6.02 -18.05 3.56
CA ASP A 125 7.46 -17.75 3.44
C ASP A 125 7.69 -16.24 3.31
N GLU A 126 8.04 -15.62 4.43
CA GLU A 126 8.33 -14.18 4.51
C GLU A 126 9.52 -13.76 3.64
N SER A 127 10.46 -14.69 3.32
CA SER A 127 11.60 -14.41 2.44
C SER A 127 11.21 -14.03 1.01
N LYS A 128 9.99 -14.35 0.60
CA LYS A 128 9.44 -13.98 -0.72
C LYS A 128 8.93 -12.54 -0.77
N TRP A 129 8.98 -11.81 0.35
CA TRP A 129 8.47 -10.45 0.46
C TRP A 129 9.60 -9.45 0.71
N TYR A 130 9.41 -8.22 0.26
CA TYR A 130 10.39 -7.15 0.40
C TYR A 130 10.77 -6.92 1.89
N GLY A 131 12.07 -6.89 2.15
CA GLY A 131 12.62 -6.80 3.50
C GLY A 131 12.56 -8.12 4.28
N GLY A 132 12.26 -9.26 3.64
CA GLY A 132 12.24 -10.59 4.26
C GLY A 132 11.14 -10.76 5.31
N LYS A 133 10.04 -10.02 5.20
CA LYS A 133 8.93 -10.07 6.15
C LYS A 133 7.58 -9.69 5.54
N HIS A 134 6.52 -10.22 6.11
CA HIS A 134 5.17 -9.74 5.87
C HIS A 134 4.99 -8.34 6.48
N ILE A 135 4.31 -7.47 5.77
CA ILE A 135 3.99 -6.11 6.25
C ILE A 135 2.50 -6.02 6.50
N PHE A 136 2.15 -5.64 7.72
CA PHE A 136 0.79 -5.35 8.13
C PHE A 136 0.68 -3.88 8.55
N THR A 137 -0.51 -3.33 8.38
CA THR A 137 -0.79 -1.97 8.85
C THR A 137 -1.03 -1.95 10.36
N ASP A 138 -1.76 -2.96 10.87
CA ASP A 138 -2.13 -3.04 12.28
C ASP A 138 -0.94 -3.37 13.20
N SER A 139 -1.05 -2.99 14.49
CA SER A 139 0.00 -3.18 15.49
C SER A 139 0.21 -4.63 15.93
N GLU A 140 -0.75 -5.51 15.62
CA GLU A 140 -0.68 -6.93 15.95
C GLU A 140 -0.06 -7.75 14.83
N ASP A 141 0.20 -7.14 13.66
CA ASP A 141 0.71 -7.77 12.45
C ASP A 141 -0.13 -8.99 12.01
N GLN A 142 -1.47 -8.83 11.99
CA GLN A 142 -2.39 -9.95 11.74
C GLN A 142 -3.58 -9.66 10.82
N PHE A 143 -4.05 -8.40 10.72
CA PHE A 143 -5.39 -8.13 10.18
C PHE A 143 -5.39 -7.45 8.82
N ILE A 144 -4.41 -6.59 8.54
CA ILE A 144 -4.37 -5.76 7.33
C ILE A 144 -3.05 -6.02 6.61
N PHE A 145 -3.04 -6.97 5.70
CA PHE A 145 -1.85 -7.33 4.94
C PHE A 145 -1.59 -6.33 3.80
N VAL A 146 -0.35 -5.84 3.70
CA VAL A 146 0.06 -4.85 2.70
C VAL A 146 0.84 -5.55 1.59
N TYR A 147 0.27 -5.61 0.39
CA TYR A 147 0.84 -6.34 -0.74
C TYR A 147 1.47 -5.46 -1.83
N ILE A 148 1.31 -4.13 -1.77
CA ILE A 148 1.89 -3.19 -2.72
C ILE A 148 2.88 -2.25 -2.03
N ALA A 149 3.97 -1.93 -2.73
CA ALA A 149 4.91 -0.88 -2.37
C ALA A 149 5.14 0.05 -3.56
N LEU A 150 4.70 1.29 -3.43
CA LEU A 150 4.92 2.35 -4.41
C LEU A 150 5.88 3.37 -3.82
N PRO A 151 7.14 3.38 -4.29
CA PRO A 151 8.12 4.35 -3.82
C PRO A 151 7.85 5.74 -4.38
N GLY A 152 8.37 6.75 -3.70
CA GLY A 152 8.45 8.11 -4.21
C GLY A 152 7.32 9.05 -3.79
N VAL A 153 7.66 10.31 -3.80
CA VAL A 153 6.74 11.45 -3.62
C VAL A 153 6.13 11.76 -4.99
N ARG A 154 4.83 11.51 -5.11
CA ARG A 154 4.16 11.61 -6.41
C ARG A 154 3.79 13.04 -6.77
N GLY A 155 4.09 13.39 -8.02
CA GLY A 155 3.76 14.70 -8.57
C GLY A 155 4.52 15.84 -7.90
N LEU A 156 5.70 15.56 -7.34
CA LEU A 156 6.67 16.59 -7.05
C LEU A 156 7.50 16.80 -8.31
N SER A 157 7.17 17.85 -9.06
CA SER A 157 7.61 18.03 -10.42
C SER A 157 8.20 19.43 -10.63
N TYR A 158 8.95 19.62 -11.69
CA TYR A 158 9.57 20.90 -12.03
C TYR A 158 9.55 21.16 -13.52
N ASN A 159 9.71 22.43 -13.89
CA ASN A 159 9.95 22.84 -15.27
C ASN A 159 11.47 22.83 -15.53
N SER A 160 11.94 21.98 -16.45
CA SER A 160 13.36 21.75 -16.71
C SER A 160 14.08 22.93 -17.34
N ASN A 161 13.36 23.90 -17.90
CA ASN A 161 13.94 25.16 -18.35
C ASN A 161 14.21 26.17 -17.21
N LEU A 162 13.57 25.98 -16.06
CA LEU A 162 13.61 26.91 -14.92
C LEU A 162 14.36 26.36 -13.70
N VAL A 163 14.49 25.04 -13.62
CA VAL A 163 15.04 24.34 -12.45
C VAL A 163 16.13 23.37 -12.85
N ASN A 164 17.29 23.47 -12.22
CA ASN A 164 18.30 22.45 -12.26
C ASN A 164 18.07 21.46 -11.08
N ALA A 165 17.47 20.32 -11.38
CA ALA A 165 17.13 19.31 -10.33
C ALA A 165 18.36 18.78 -9.59
N LYS A 166 19.57 18.83 -10.17
CA LYS A 166 20.82 18.38 -9.53
C LYS A 166 21.20 19.21 -8.31
N GLU A 167 20.65 20.40 -8.14
CA GLU A 167 20.86 21.25 -6.96
C GLU A 167 20.08 20.76 -5.73
N PHE A 168 19.10 19.88 -5.92
CA PHE A 168 18.25 19.37 -4.82
C PHE A 168 18.82 18.08 -4.26
N LYS A 169 19.07 18.07 -2.95
CA LYS A 169 19.57 16.93 -2.17
C LYS A 169 18.71 16.63 -0.95
N SER A 170 17.73 17.49 -0.70
CA SER A 170 16.84 17.43 0.45
C SER A 170 15.49 18.07 0.08
N TYR A 171 14.41 17.62 0.71
CA TYR A 171 13.13 18.33 0.58
C TYR A 171 13.20 19.77 1.09
N TRP A 172 14.09 20.07 2.03
CA TRP A 172 14.30 21.43 2.52
C TRP A 172 14.78 22.41 1.43
N ASP A 173 15.39 21.93 0.35
CA ASP A 173 15.81 22.78 -0.78
C ASP A 173 14.62 23.42 -1.50
N LEU A 174 13.42 22.81 -1.39
CA LEU A 174 12.17 23.40 -1.87
C LEU A 174 11.76 24.66 -1.09
N THR A 175 12.33 24.87 0.10
CA THR A 175 12.04 26.04 0.94
C THR A 175 13.07 27.16 0.79
N ASN A 176 13.99 27.05 -0.19
CA ASN A 176 14.95 28.09 -0.48
C ASN A 176 14.20 29.35 -0.95
N PRO A 177 14.53 30.56 -0.41
CA PRO A 177 13.85 31.81 -0.77
C PRO A 177 13.81 32.13 -2.27
N LYS A 178 14.75 31.62 -3.08
CA LYS A 178 14.75 31.77 -4.54
C LYS A 178 13.50 31.21 -5.22
N TRP A 179 12.81 30.26 -4.56
CA TRP A 179 11.58 29.62 -5.05
C TRP A 179 10.29 30.29 -4.55
N LYS A 180 10.39 31.29 -3.68
CA LYS A 180 9.20 32.00 -3.15
C LYS A 180 8.37 32.58 -4.28
N GLY A 181 7.05 32.30 -4.28
CA GLY A 181 6.11 32.71 -5.34
C GLY A 181 6.26 31.95 -6.67
N LYS A 182 7.20 30.97 -6.77
CA LYS A 182 7.44 30.18 -7.98
C LYS A 182 6.98 28.74 -7.87
N ILE A 183 6.22 28.43 -6.81
CA ILE A 183 5.71 27.09 -6.53
C ILE A 183 4.20 27.09 -6.71
N THR A 184 3.69 26.09 -7.40
CA THR A 184 2.26 25.76 -7.43
C THR A 184 2.00 24.43 -6.74
N SER A 185 0.81 24.23 -6.20
CA SER A 185 0.42 22.99 -5.53
C SER A 185 -1.05 22.68 -5.73
N GLN A 186 -1.37 21.40 -5.78
CA GLN A 186 -2.72 20.97 -5.50
C GLN A 186 -3.12 21.43 -4.09
N ARG A 187 -4.39 21.79 -3.90
CA ARG A 187 -4.87 22.22 -2.58
C ARG A 187 -4.58 21.15 -1.53
N PRO A 188 -3.90 21.46 -0.41
CA PRO A 188 -3.44 20.46 0.57
C PRO A 188 -4.56 19.65 1.23
N THR A 189 -5.79 20.15 1.20
CA THR A 189 -6.98 19.45 1.73
C THR A 189 -7.57 18.42 0.76
N GLU A 190 -7.08 18.35 -0.47
CA GLU A 190 -7.53 17.39 -1.47
C GLU A 190 -6.75 16.06 -1.38
N THR A 191 -7.43 14.97 -1.69
CA THR A 191 -6.89 13.61 -1.54
C THR A 191 -5.62 13.33 -2.35
N GLY A 192 -5.36 14.07 -3.42
CA GLY A 192 -4.20 13.84 -4.29
C GLY A 192 -2.85 14.10 -3.65
N LEU A 193 -2.78 15.03 -2.71
CA LEU A 193 -1.54 15.39 -2.00
C LEU A 193 -1.39 14.67 -0.65
N SER A 194 -2.43 13.99 -0.19
CA SER A 194 -2.51 13.44 1.18
C SER A 194 -1.36 12.47 1.54
N VAL A 195 -0.93 11.62 0.60
CA VAL A 195 0.18 10.68 0.84
C VAL A 195 1.51 11.41 1.01
N ASN A 196 1.74 12.45 0.20
CA ASN A 196 2.95 13.27 0.33
C ASN A 196 2.96 14.01 1.66
N LEU A 197 1.81 14.59 2.06
CA LEU A 197 1.67 15.26 3.36
C LEU A 197 1.84 14.29 4.53
N GLN A 198 1.33 13.06 4.40
CA GLN A 198 1.54 12.01 5.40
C GLN A 198 3.04 11.74 5.58
N PHE A 199 3.75 11.52 4.48
CA PHE A 199 5.20 11.33 4.52
C PHE A 199 5.90 12.55 5.13
N TYR A 200 5.65 13.76 4.65
CA TYR A 200 6.29 14.96 5.18
C TYR A 200 6.05 15.15 6.67
N TYR A 201 4.83 14.85 7.13
CA TYR A 201 4.45 15.03 8.53
C TYR A 201 5.17 14.05 9.46
N TYR A 202 5.25 12.77 9.05
CA TYR A 202 5.75 11.69 9.88
C TYR A 202 7.25 11.40 9.66
N GLN A 203 7.87 11.95 8.62
CA GLN A 203 9.32 11.81 8.44
C GLN A 203 10.06 12.65 9.49
N PRO A 204 10.89 12.03 10.39
CA PRO A 204 11.48 12.73 11.53
C PRO A 204 12.36 13.93 11.15
N GLU A 205 12.96 13.91 9.96
CA GLU A 205 13.84 15.00 9.48
C GLU A 205 13.07 16.13 8.79
N LEU A 206 11.75 15.98 8.61
CA LEU A 206 10.85 16.98 7.98
C LEU A 206 9.84 17.51 9.00
N GLY A 207 8.82 16.74 9.30
CA GLY A 207 7.77 17.07 10.27
C GLY A 207 6.83 18.20 9.84
N PRO A 208 5.96 18.63 10.76
CA PRO A 208 5.00 19.72 10.53
C PRO A 208 5.66 21.04 10.11
N GLU A 209 6.88 21.30 10.58
CA GLU A 209 7.59 22.54 10.29
C GLU A 209 7.96 22.65 8.81
N PHE A 210 8.40 21.54 8.21
CA PHE A 210 8.63 21.51 6.77
C PHE A 210 7.37 21.85 5.99
N ILE A 211 6.22 21.27 6.34
CA ILE A 211 4.94 21.51 5.65
C ILE A 211 4.55 23.00 5.76
N LYS A 212 4.63 23.59 6.96
CA LYS A 212 4.37 25.01 7.16
C LYS A 212 5.26 25.89 6.29
N ARG A 213 6.53 25.54 6.19
CA ARG A 213 7.50 26.32 5.41
C ARG A 213 7.27 26.13 3.92
N ALA A 214 7.21 24.88 3.43
CA ALA A 214 7.10 24.56 2.01
C ALA A 214 5.77 25.00 1.39
N LEU A 215 4.67 24.89 2.11
CA LEU A 215 3.33 25.20 1.59
C LEU A 215 2.74 26.51 2.16
N GLY A 216 3.16 26.93 3.34
CA GLY A 216 2.61 28.14 4.00
C GLY A 216 3.44 29.38 3.77
N ALA A 217 4.78 29.31 3.87
CA ALA A 217 5.66 30.48 3.83
C ALA A 217 6.22 30.81 2.45
N MET A 218 6.12 29.87 1.48
CA MET A 218 6.70 30.03 0.15
C MET A 218 5.79 30.72 -0.88
N ASP A 219 4.69 31.36 -0.44
CA ASP A 219 3.70 32.01 -1.32
C ASP A 219 3.23 31.06 -2.46
N VAL A 220 2.87 29.82 -2.07
CA VAL A 220 2.45 28.78 -3.01
C VAL A 220 1.08 29.10 -3.58
N THR A 221 0.93 29.03 -4.91
CA THR A 221 -0.38 29.19 -5.56
C THR A 221 -1.09 27.84 -5.66
N PHE A 222 -2.29 27.72 -5.07
CA PHE A 222 -3.09 26.51 -5.14
C PHE A 222 -4.00 26.49 -6.37
N GLY A 223 -4.10 25.31 -7.00
CA GLY A 223 -5.00 25.06 -8.13
C GLY A 223 -5.51 23.63 -8.16
N ASP A 224 -6.44 23.35 -9.08
CA ASP A 224 -6.82 21.97 -9.39
C ASP A 224 -5.71 21.26 -10.18
N ARG A 225 -5.76 19.92 -10.21
CA ARG A 225 -4.69 19.09 -10.79
C ARG A 225 -4.33 19.42 -12.23
N ARG A 226 -5.31 19.72 -13.07
CA ARG A 226 -5.09 20.01 -14.48
C ARG A 226 -4.43 21.36 -14.62
N THR A 227 -5.00 22.35 -14.00
CA THR A 227 -4.52 23.74 -14.03
C THR A 227 -3.07 23.87 -13.56
N ILE A 228 -2.69 23.23 -12.45
CA ILE A 228 -1.31 23.31 -11.94
C ILE A 228 -0.30 22.64 -12.88
N THR A 229 -0.69 21.56 -13.56
CA THR A 229 0.17 20.89 -14.56
C THR A 229 0.36 21.77 -15.79
N ASP A 230 -0.71 22.39 -16.28
CA ASP A 230 -0.64 23.33 -17.39
C ASP A 230 0.23 24.55 -17.05
N TRP A 231 0.09 25.11 -15.85
CA TRP A 231 0.93 26.22 -15.38
C TRP A 231 2.41 25.85 -15.30
N LEU A 232 2.73 24.63 -14.85
CA LEU A 232 4.11 24.14 -14.82
C LEU A 232 4.65 24.01 -16.23
N ALA A 233 3.89 23.44 -17.16
CA ALA A 233 4.30 23.18 -18.52
C ALA A 233 4.63 24.44 -19.29
N VAL A 234 3.85 25.54 -19.11
CA VAL A 234 4.10 26.84 -19.75
C VAL A 234 5.13 27.71 -18.99
N GLY A 235 5.73 27.21 -17.92
CA GLY A 235 6.74 27.93 -17.14
C GLY A 235 6.20 29.05 -16.25
N LYS A 236 4.89 29.11 -15.99
CA LYS A 236 4.31 30.07 -15.05
C LYS A 236 4.82 29.84 -13.62
N PHE A 237 5.06 28.57 -13.26
CA PHE A 237 5.70 28.16 -12.02
C PHE A 237 6.90 27.25 -12.33
N ALA A 238 7.88 27.28 -11.44
CA ALA A 238 9.10 26.50 -11.57
C ALA A 238 8.94 25.08 -10.96
N ILE A 239 8.16 24.97 -9.88
CA ILE A 239 7.99 23.74 -9.09
C ILE A 239 6.49 23.51 -8.86
N CYS A 240 6.10 22.22 -8.83
CA CYS A 240 4.73 21.80 -8.60
C CYS A 240 4.68 20.68 -7.55
N HIS A 241 3.72 20.79 -6.62
CA HIS A 241 3.33 19.71 -5.72
C HIS A 241 1.96 19.14 -6.10
N GLY A 242 1.88 17.86 -6.46
CA GLY A 242 0.65 17.16 -6.82
C GLY A 242 0.29 17.25 -8.30
N CYS A 243 1.21 17.66 -9.17
CA CYS A 243 1.07 17.57 -10.62
C CYS A 243 0.87 16.12 -11.08
N ARG A 244 0.24 15.92 -12.23
CA ARG A 244 -0.07 14.61 -12.80
C ARG A 244 0.25 14.53 -14.28
N GLN A 245 0.40 13.30 -14.78
CA GLN A 245 0.67 13.04 -16.21
C GLN A 245 1.96 13.71 -16.72
N ILE A 246 2.94 13.88 -15.85
CA ILE A 246 4.22 14.53 -16.18
C ILE A 246 4.96 13.77 -17.26
N GLU A 247 5.04 12.43 -17.15
CA GLU A 247 5.66 11.59 -18.20
C GLU A 247 4.99 11.77 -19.56
N LYS A 248 3.65 11.85 -19.58
CA LYS A 248 2.92 12.08 -20.82
C LYS A 248 3.23 13.44 -21.39
N ALA A 249 3.27 14.47 -20.56
CA ALA A 249 3.59 15.85 -20.98
C ALA A 249 5.04 15.95 -21.47
N SER A 250 6.00 15.34 -20.75
CA SER A 250 7.41 15.26 -21.16
C SER A 250 7.57 14.50 -22.48
N GLY A 251 6.88 13.36 -22.65
CA GLY A 251 6.87 12.60 -23.89
C GLY A 251 6.27 13.35 -25.08
N GLN A 252 5.49 14.42 -24.85
CA GLN A 252 5.00 15.35 -25.86
C GLN A 252 5.95 16.54 -26.12
N GLY A 253 7.13 16.53 -25.48
CA GLY A 253 8.16 17.57 -25.64
C GLY A 253 7.96 18.79 -24.74
N LEU A 254 7.07 18.73 -23.73
CA LEU A 254 6.94 19.82 -22.76
C LEU A 254 8.09 19.74 -21.72
N PRO A 255 8.61 20.89 -21.25
CA PRO A 255 9.77 20.95 -20.37
C PRO A 255 9.37 20.67 -18.91
N VAL A 256 8.83 19.48 -18.62
CA VAL A 256 8.39 19.08 -17.30
C VAL A 256 8.92 17.72 -16.95
N GLU A 257 9.35 17.57 -15.71
CA GLU A 257 9.90 16.31 -15.17
C GLU A 257 9.52 16.17 -13.71
N ASP A 258 9.48 14.92 -13.21
CA ASP A 258 9.36 14.63 -11.78
C ASP A 258 10.74 14.64 -11.12
N PHE A 259 10.82 15.13 -9.86
CA PHE A 259 12.04 15.02 -9.09
C PHE A 259 12.33 13.56 -8.71
N GLU A 260 13.54 13.12 -8.97
CA GLU A 260 14.05 11.85 -8.46
C GLU A 260 14.50 12.01 -7.00
N THR A 261 13.56 11.80 -6.07
CA THR A 261 13.80 12.00 -4.64
C THR A 261 14.46 10.81 -3.94
N GLY A 262 14.81 9.75 -4.69
CA GLY A 262 15.34 8.49 -4.14
C GLY A 262 16.62 8.64 -3.34
N ASP A 263 17.47 9.54 -3.75
CA ASP A 263 18.78 9.79 -3.15
C ASP A 263 18.79 11.06 -2.27
N TRP A 264 17.62 11.63 -2.00
CA TRP A 264 17.54 12.77 -1.09
C TRP A 264 17.72 12.32 0.35
N LYS A 265 18.27 13.21 1.17
CA LYS A 265 18.65 12.95 2.56
C LYS A 265 17.58 12.26 3.40
N GLU A 266 16.34 12.67 3.25
CA GLU A 266 15.21 12.17 4.04
C GLU A 266 14.63 10.86 3.48
N GLY A 267 15.05 10.45 2.27
CA GLY A 267 14.55 9.27 1.58
C GLY A 267 13.16 9.48 0.98
N GLN A 268 12.42 8.39 0.81
CA GLN A 268 11.12 8.38 0.12
C GLN A 268 10.04 7.69 0.93
N PRO A 269 8.75 8.02 0.72
CA PRO A 269 7.67 7.19 1.22
C PRO A 269 7.59 5.85 0.46
N LEU A 270 7.19 4.80 1.16
CA LEU A 270 6.54 3.65 0.55
C LEU A 270 5.05 3.76 0.83
N SER A 271 4.28 4.03 -0.22
CA SER A 271 2.82 4.01 -0.16
C SER A 271 2.27 2.71 -0.75
N THR A 272 1.00 2.45 -0.55
CA THR A 272 0.35 1.26 -1.11
C THR A 272 -0.58 1.59 -2.27
N GLY A 273 -0.93 2.85 -2.46
CA GLY A 273 -1.92 3.25 -3.46
C GLY A 273 -3.27 2.54 -3.33
N GLY A 274 -3.58 1.97 -2.16
CA GLY A 274 -4.78 1.16 -1.93
C GLY A 274 -4.54 -0.36 -1.93
N GLY A 275 -3.28 -0.79 -1.89
CA GLY A 275 -2.89 -2.21 -1.93
C GLY A 275 -2.77 -2.86 -0.55
N SER A 276 -3.85 -2.93 0.21
CA SER A 276 -3.97 -3.81 1.36
C SER A 276 -5.18 -4.73 1.23
N ILE A 277 -5.14 -5.87 1.95
CA ILE A 277 -6.20 -6.88 1.95
C ILE A 277 -6.50 -7.31 3.39
N SER A 278 -7.78 -7.51 3.69
CA SER A 278 -8.28 -7.90 5.01
C SER A 278 -9.39 -8.92 4.90
N LEU A 279 -9.46 -9.84 5.86
CA LEU A 279 -10.54 -10.81 6.02
C LEU A 279 -11.63 -10.21 6.92
N ILE A 280 -12.88 -10.24 6.46
CA ILE A 280 -14.01 -9.70 7.24
C ILE A 280 -14.44 -10.71 8.28
N LYS A 281 -14.68 -10.24 9.50
CA LYS A 281 -15.11 -11.06 10.63
C LYS A 281 -16.48 -11.68 10.37
N GLY A 282 -16.55 -13.01 10.53
CA GLY A 282 -17.76 -13.75 10.24
C GLY A 282 -18.13 -13.75 8.75
N ALA A 283 -17.13 -13.75 7.86
CA ALA A 283 -17.30 -13.86 6.41
C ALA A 283 -18.28 -14.96 6.05
N PRO A 284 -19.30 -14.69 5.17
CA PRO A 284 -20.30 -15.70 4.82
C PRO A 284 -19.74 -16.89 4.04
N HIS A 285 -18.59 -16.72 3.36
CA HIS A 285 -17.92 -17.78 2.60
C HIS A 285 -16.45 -17.91 3.04
N PRO A 286 -16.19 -18.40 4.29
CA PRO A 286 -14.86 -18.33 4.88
C PRO A 286 -13.81 -19.17 4.16
N ASN A 287 -14.22 -20.32 3.57
CA ASN A 287 -13.29 -21.16 2.83
C ASN A 287 -12.95 -20.56 1.45
N ALA A 288 -13.92 -19.98 0.75
CA ALA A 288 -13.69 -19.27 -0.50
C ALA A 288 -12.78 -18.05 -0.27
N ALA A 289 -12.95 -17.34 0.85
CA ALA A 289 -12.06 -16.26 1.25
C ALA A 289 -10.62 -16.75 1.49
N ARG A 290 -10.43 -17.87 2.22
CA ARG A 290 -9.12 -18.48 2.44
C ARG A 290 -8.45 -18.90 1.13
N VAL A 291 -9.20 -19.54 0.22
CA VAL A 291 -8.69 -19.92 -1.12
C VAL A 291 -8.26 -18.69 -1.90
N PHE A 292 -9.09 -17.65 -1.94
CA PHE A 292 -8.72 -16.42 -2.66
C PHE A 292 -7.51 -15.72 -2.06
N ILE A 293 -7.41 -15.59 -0.72
CA ILE A 293 -6.27 -14.97 -0.03
C ILE A 293 -4.97 -15.70 -0.39
N ASN A 294 -4.94 -17.03 -0.30
CA ASN A 294 -3.74 -17.81 -0.62
C ASN A 294 -3.39 -17.71 -2.10
N TRP A 295 -4.37 -17.82 -3.00
CA TRP A 295 -4.14 -17.64 -4.43
C TRP A 295 -3.64 -16.23 -4.75
N PHE A 296 -4.28 -15.20 -4.20
CA PHE A 296 -3.94 -13.81 -4.47
C PHE A 296 -2.53 -13.45 -3.97
N LEU A 297 -2.15 -13.94 -2.79
CA LEU A 297 -0.83 -13.70 -2.20
C LEU A 297 0.25 -14.64 -2.74
N SER A 298 -0.09 -15.69 -3.50
CA SER A 298 0.86 -16.57 -4.18
C SER A 298 1.67 -15.82 -5.24
N ARG A 299 2.76 -16.45 -5.71
CA ARG A 299 3.54 -15.95 -6.84
C ARG A 299 2.66 -15.72 -8.08
N LYS A 300 1.74 -16.65 -8.38
CA LYS A 300 0.81 -16.56 -9.51
C LYS A 300 -0.14 -15.35 -9.37
N GLY A 301 -0.82 -15.24 -8.25
CA GLY A 301 -1.78 -14.16 -7.99
C GLY A 301 -1.12 -12.77 -7.98
N GLN A 302 0.04 -12.63 -7.35
CA GLN A 302 0.78 -11.37 -7.33
C GLN A 302 1.37 -11.00 -8.70
N THR A 303 1.75 -12.00 -9.53
CA THR A 303 2.14 -11.75 -10.91
C THR A 303 0.96 -11.28 -11.76
N ALA A 304 -0.20 -11.89 -11.60
CA ALA A 304 -1.44 -11.48 -12.28
C ALA A 304 -1.86 -10.07 -11.86
N MET A 305 -1.80 -9.76 -10.56
CA MET A 305 -2.09 -8.44 -10.02
C MET A 305 -1.14 -7.39 -10.59
N GLN A 306 0.18 -7.66 -10.65
CA GLN A 306 1.17 -6.70 -11.18
C GLN A 306 1.02 -6.47 -12.70
N LYS A 307 0.50 -7.46 -13.46
CA LYS A 307 0.20 -7.32 -14.90
C LYS A 307 -1.10 -6.57 -15.16
N SER A 308 -2.02 -6.53 -14.19
CA SER A 308 -3.26 -5.78 -14.33
C SER A 308 -2.99 -4.29 -14.12
N ASN A 309 -3.61 -3.43 -14.94
CA ASN A 309 -3.62 -2.01 -14.65
C ASN A 309 -4.52 -1.74 -13.44
N ASP A 310 -4.29 -0.65 -12.74
CA ASP A 310 -5.25 -0.23 -11.73
C ASP A 310 -6.57 0.26 -12.39
N LEU A 311 -7.64 0.41 -11.60
CA LEU A 311 -8.95 0.88 -12.11
C LEU A 311 -8.88 2.28 -12.74
N TYR A 312 -7.85 3.05 -12.45
CA TYR A 312 -7.65 4.40 -12.95
C TYR A 312 -6.63 4.47 -14.09
N GLY A 313 -5.99 3.34 -14.44
CA GLY A 313 -5.02 3.26 -15.53
C GLY A 313 -3.73 4.06 -15.30
N GLU A 314 -3.50 4.52 -14.07
CA GLU A 314 -2.43 5.48 -13.80
C GLU A 314 -1.07 4.83 -13.57
N LEU A 315 -1.00 3.60 -13.03
CA LEU A 315 0.28 2.99 -12.64
C LEU A 315 0.18 1.47 -12.54
N PRO A 316 1.16 0.73 -13.10
CA PRO A 316 1.29 -0.69 -12.80
C PRO A 316 1.59 -0.86 -11.29
N PRO A 317 0.81 -1.71 -10.60
CA PRO A 317 1.00 -1.94 -9.18
C PRO A 317 2.31 -2.71 -8.95
N ASN A 318 3.16 -2.22 -8.05
CA ASN A 318 4.36 -2.93 -7.66
C ASN A 318 4.08 -3.81 -6.44
N SER A 319 3.98 -5.11 -6.66
CA SER A 319 3.89 -6.09 -5.57
C SER A 319 5.11 -6.02 -4.64
N ARG A 320 4.89 -6.24 -3.34
CA ARG A 320 5.97 -6.45 -2.38
C ARG A 320 6.66 -7.81 -2.51
N ARG A 321 6.12 -8.76 -3.29
CA ARG A 321 6.85 -10.01 -3.59
C ARG A 321 8.10 -9.73 -4.42
N VAL A 322 9.22 -10.33 -4.01
CA VAL A 322 10.53 -10.14 -4.66
C VAL A 322 10.84 -11.25 -5.68
N ASP A 323 10.12 -12.37 -5.63
CA ASP A 323 10.31 -13.54 -6.49
C ASP A 323 9.46 -13.51 -7.77
N ILE A 324 8.92 -12.35 -8.14
CA ILE A 324 8.17 -12.13 -9.38
C ILE A 324 8.88 -11.12 -10.30
N PRO A 325 8.71 -11.21 -11.64
CA PRO A 325 9.34 -10.28 -12.58
C PRO A 325 8.97 -8.83 -12.31
N LYS A 326 9.94 -7.91 -12.40
CA LYS A 326 9.80 -6.47 -12.20
C LYS A 326 10.15 -5.65 -13.45
N ASP A 327 10.52 -6.30 -14.53
CA ASP A 327 10.93 -5.69 -15.80
C ASP A 327 9.84 -4.85 -16.45
N MET A 328 8.56 -5.22 -16.25
CA MET A 328 7.41 -4.45 -16.74
C MET A 328 7.12 -3.16 -15.98
N LEU A 329 7.73 -2.97 -14.80
CA LEU A 329 7.52 -1.76 -14.01
C LEU A 329 8.45 -0.65 -14.52
N PRO A 330 7.97 0.61 -14.61
CA PRO A 330 8.83 1.76 -14.76
C PRO A 330 9.92 1.80 -13.69
N ALA A 331 11.10 2.28 -14.03
CA ALA A 331 12.27 2.26 -13.13
C ALA A 331 11.98 2.96 -11.80
N GLU A 332 11.27 4.08 -11.84
CA GLU A 332 10.88 4.89 -10.69
C GLU A 332 9.88 4.19 -9.75
N ASN A 333 9.17 3.16 -10.24
CA ASN A 333 8.25 2.35 -9.43
C ASN A 333 8.91 1.12 -8.81
N ARG A 334 10.17 0.86 -9.12
CA ARG A 334 10.93 -0.27 -8.56
C ARG A 334 11.53 0.10 -7.21
N LEU A 335 11.52 -0.87 -6.30
CA LEU A 335 12.27 -0.74 -5.06
C LEU A 335 13.76 -0.90 -5.34
N VAL A 336 14.57 -0.03 -4.75
CA VAL A 336 16.02 -0.05 -4.87
C VAL A 336 16.60 -0.45 -3.52
N GLU A 337 17.42 -1.49 -3.51
CA GLU A 337 18.10 -1.94 -2.30
C GLU A 337 19.03 -0.85 -1.76
N GLY A 338 19.07 -0.70 -0.44
CA GLY A 338 19.89 0.32 0.23
C GLY A 338 19.30 1.73 0.27
N ARG A 339 18.23 2.03 -0.50
CA ARG A 339 17.53 3.32 -0.37
C ARG A 339 16.75 3.43 0.93
N LYS A 340 16.71 4.66 1.46
CA LYS A 340 15.96 4.98 2.67
C LYS A 340 14.47 5.16 2.34
N TYR A 341 13.63 4.32 2.96
CA TYR A 341 12.19 4.40 2.80
C TYR A 341 11.48 4.53 4.14
N LEU A 342 10.43 5.37 4.19
CA LEU A 342 9.46 5.38 5.26
C LEU A 342 8.19 4.66 4.78
N ASP A 343 7.88 3.50 5.37
CA ASP A 343 6.67 2.74 5.01
C ASP A 343 5.43 3.36 5.68
N VAL A 344 4.80 4.29 4.98
CA VAL A 344 3.64 5.05 5.50
C VAL A 344 2.36 4.22 5.63
N ALA A 345 2.41 2.93 5.24
CA ALA A 345 1.28 2.01 5.44
C ALA A 345 1.19 1.45 6.87
N ARG A 346 2.22 1.63 7.69
CA ARG A 346 2.25 1.18 9.09
C ARG A 346 1.31 2.01 9.96
N HIS A 347 0.73 1.39 10.99
CA HIS A 347 -0.27 2.01 11.87
C HIS A 347 0.23 3.29 12.54
N GLU A 348 1.52 3.41 12.82
CA GLU A 348 2.15 4.58 13.42
C GLU A 348 1.95 5.85 12.59
N PHE A 349 1.71 5.69 11.28
CA PHE A 349 1.60 6.79 10.32
C PHE A 349 0.19 6.95 9.72
N THR A 350 -0.78 6.11 10.13
CA THR A 350 -2.13 6.10 9.53
C THR A 350 -3.07 7.19 10.06
N ASP A 351 -2.72 7.87 11.18
CA ASP A 351 -3.54 8.95 11.70
C ASP A 351 -3.36 10.24 10.87
N MET A 352 -4.30 10.45 9.97
CA MET A 352 -4.34 11.64 9.12
C MET A 352 -4.93 12.87 9.81
N THR A 353 -5.46 12.75 11.03
CA THR A 353 -6.12 13.86 11.75
C THR A 353 -5.22 15.07 11.93
N PRO A 354 -3.99 14.94 12.49
CA PRO A 354 -3.10 16.08 12.65
C PRO A 354 -2.59 16.63 11.31
N VAL A 355 -2.38 15.77 10.31
CA VAL A 355 -1.96 16.16 8.96
C VAL A 355 -3.01 17.05 8.29
N LEU A 356 -4.27 16.60 8.30
CA LEU A 356 -5.39 17.33 7.70
C LEU A 356 -5.73 18.62 8.46
N LYS A 357 -5.55 18.63 9.78
CA LYS A 357 -5.70 19.86 10.58
C LYS A 357 -4.68 20.90 10.13
N LEU A 358 -3.41 20.53 10.05
CA LEU A 358 -2.35 21.42 9.57
C LEU A 358 -2.62 21.92 8.14
N ALA A 359 -3.05 21.02 7.24
CA ALA A 359 -3.39 21.38 5.86
C ALA A 359 -4.51 22.44 5.80
N LYS A 360 -5.55 22.29 6.62
CA LYS A 360 -6.66 23.27 6.72
C LYS A 360 -6.19 24.62 7.25
N GLU A 361 -5.31 24.62 8.25
CA GLU A 361 -4.73 25.86 8.81
C GLU A 361 -3.93 26.64 7.75
N ILE A 362 -3.12 25.94 6.94
CA ILE A 362 -2.34 26.55 5.87
C ILE A 362 -3.26 27.17 4.78
N VAL A 363 -4.26 26.42 4.34
CA VAL A 363 -5.22 26.92 3.33
C VAL A 363 -5.94 28.16 3.83
N LYS A 364 -6.48 28.12 5.06
CA LYS A 364 -7.16 29.25 5.69
C LYS A 364 -6.28 30.49 5.81
N ALA A 365 -5.01 30.31 6.20
CA ALA A 365 -4.05 31.42 6.32
C ALA A 365 -3.72 32.07 4.97
N GLN A 366 -3.77 31.32 3.88
CA GLN A 366 -3.55 31.87 2.52
C GLN A 366 -4.79 32.58 1.98
N GLU A 367 -5.99 32.09 2.27
CA GLU A 367 -7.25 32.73 1.85
C GLU A 367 -7.51 34.08 2.56
N GLN A 368 -6.78 34.37 3.64
CA GLN A 368 -6.85 35.60 4.39
C GLN A 368 -5.81 36.66 3.97
N ARG A 369 -4.88 36.33 3.06
CA ARG A 369 -3.87 37.24 2.49
C ARG A 369 -4.35 37.88 1.21
#